data_af6b70612582ce85b922ac7e80f32917
#
_entry.id   af6b70612582ce85b922ac7e80f32917
#
_cell.length_a   1.000
_cell.length_b   1.000
_cell.length_c   1.000
_cell.angle_alpha   90.00
_cell.angle_beta   90.00
_cell.angle_gamma   90.00
#
_symmetry.space_group_name_H-M   'P 1'
#
loop_
_entity.id
_entity.type
_entity.pdbx_description
1 polymer ?
#
loop_
_entity_poly.entity_id
_entity_poly.type
_entity_poly.pdbx_seq_one_letter_code
_entity_poly.pdbx_strand_id
1 'polypeptide(L)'
;MIFRQLFEPLSSTYTYLLGCEDTCQAVLIDPVISATDRDLAELSKLGLKLAFTLDTHIHADHITAALELRKKTGCRIAGPAIDKLPCTDIGIEEGVPFTVGSLNFTPIHTPGHTDGHFAYLLGDRLFSGDALLIDGCGRTDFQNGSADDLFHSVRNKLFALPDDTLVYPGHDYSGRRVSTIAQEKQRNPRLGEAITQERFKEIMAGLNLPYPKFIDHAVPGNRQCGVCPADLTDNLRRYCEQVEHSPQG
;
A
#
# COMPACT_ATOMS: atom_id res chain seq x y z
N MET A 1 -17.60 -0.95 11.41
CA MET A 1 -16.57 -0.48 10.42
C MET A 1 -16.97 -0.93 9.03
N ILE A 2 -16.99 -0.03 8.06
CA ILE A 2 -17.17 -0.32 6.64
C ILE A 2 -15.80 -0.63 6.03
N PHE A 3 -15.70 -1.71 5.24
CA PHE A 3 -14.46 -2.15 4.60
C PHE A 3 -14.69 -2.48 3.13
N ARG A 4 -13.83 -1.99 2.24
CA ARG A 4 -13.77 -2.38 0.82
C ARG A 4 -12.32 -2.59 0.40
N GLN A 5 -12.08 -3.65 -0.36
CA GLN A 5 -10.83 -3.90 -1.07
C GLN A 5 -11.08 -3.68 -2.56
N LEU A 6 -10.46 -2.66 -3.13
CA LEU A 6 -10.71 -2.14 -4.47
C LEU A 6 -9.49 -2.42 -5.35
N PHE A 7 -9.64 -3.23 -6.39
CA PHE A 7 -8.55 -3.63 -7.26
C PHE A 7 -8.37 -2.66 -8.43
N GLU A 8 -7.12 -2.26 -8.69
CA GLU A 8 -6.72 -1.47 -9.86
C GLU A 8 -5.91 -2.36 -10.82
N PRO A 9 -6.39 -2.60 -12.05
CA PRO A 9 -5.84 -3.65 -12.91
C PRO A 9 -4.53 -3.29 -13.62
N LEU A 10 -4.19 -2.00 -13.84
CA LEU A 10 -2.99 -1.62 -14.56
C LEU A 10 -1.72 -1.87 -13.75
N SER A 11 -1.76 -1.55 -12.47
CA SER A 11 -0.69 -1.77 -11.50
C SER A 11 -0.86 -3.04 -10.69
N SER A 12 -2.05 -3.66 -10.73
CA SER A 12 -2.45 -4.78 -9.88
C SER A 12 -2.45 -4.42 -8.38
N THR A 13 -2.74 -3.17 -8.08
CA THR A 13 -2.78 -2.61 -6.72
C THR A 13 -4.12 -2.82 -6.06
N TYR A 14 -4.11 -3.12 -4.77
CA TYR A 14 -5.29 -3.03 -3.91
C TYR A 14 -5.31 -1.71 -3.15
N THR A 15 -6.32 -0.90 -3.42
CA THR A 15 -6.70 0.24 -2.56
C THR A 15 -7.67 -0.25 -1.49
N TYR A 16 -7.47 0.18 -0.24
CA TYR A 16 -8.36 -0.18 0.86
C TYR A 16 -9.15 1.04 1.33
N LEU A 17 -10.49 0.95 1.27
CA LEU A 17 -11.40 1.93 1.83
C LEU A 17 -11.88 1.44 3.19
N LEU A 18 -11.61 2.22 4.23
CA LEU A 18 -12.09 1.96 5.59
C LEU A 18 -12.91 3.15 6.07
N GLY A 19 -14.14 2.87 6.49
CA GLY A 19 -15.10 3.87 6.97
C GLY A 19 -15.49 3.64 8.43
N CYS A 20 -15.45 4.71 9.20
CA CYS A 20 -16.02 4.74 10.56
C CYS A 20 -17.52 5.00 10.47
N GLU A 21 -18.34 4.05 10.92
CA GLU A 21 -19.81 4.16 10.90
C GLU A 21 -20.31 5.29 11.82
N ASP A 22 -19.65 5.48 12.96
CA ASP A 22 -20.08 6.48 13.97
C ASP A 22 -19.89 7.93 13.48
N THR A 23 -18.82 8.19 12.73
CA THR A 23 -18.45 9.54 12.30
C THR A 23 -18.61 9.78 10.82
N CYS A 24 -18.93 8.74 10.03
CA CYS A 24 -18.96 8.74 8.57
C CYS A 24 -17.64 9.20 7.93
N GLN A 25 -16.53 9.16 8.67
CA GLN A 25 -15.20 9.48 8.15
C GLN A 25 -14.56 8.24 7.55
N ALA A 26 -13.79 8.43 6.48
CA ALA A 26 -13.08 7.35 5.81
C ALA A 26 -11.61 7.68 5.57
N VAL A 27 -10.82 6.62 5.39
CA VAL A 27 -9.46 6.65 4.85
C VAL A 27 -9.36 5.73 3.64
N LEU A 28 -8.58 6.14 2.65
CA LEU A 28 -8.13 5.29 1.54
C LEU A 28 -6.64 4.99 1.76
N ILE A 29 -6.30 3.69 1.84
CA ILE A 29 -4.91 3.23 1.88
C ILE A 29 -4.49 2.89 0.46
N ASP A 30 -3.33 3.38 0.02
CA ASP A 30 -2.72 3.21 -1.30
C ASP A 30 -3.69 3.51 -2.47
N PRO A 31 -4.29 4.72 -2.52
CA PRO A 31 -5.21 5.08 -3.59
C PRO A 31 -4.46 5.35 -4.89
N VAL A 32 -4.95 4.78 -6.01
CA VAL A 32 -4.35 4.92 -7.35
C VAL A 32 -5.03 6.03 -8.14
N ILE A 33 -4.26 6.91 -8.78
CA ILE A 33 -4.80 8.09 -9.48
C ILE A 33 -5.77 7.72 -10.60
N SER A 34 -5.50 6.66 -11.36
CA SER A 34 -6.38 6.17 -12.43
C SER A 34 -7.74 5.66 -11.93
N ALA A 35 -7.86 5.36 -10.63
CA ALA A 35 -9.07 4.85 -9.99
C ALA A 35 -9.80 5.88 -9.11
N THR A 36 -9.39 7.16 -9.17
CA THR A 36 -9.95 8.23 -8.30
C THR A 36 -11.48 8.34 -8.40
N ASP A 37 -12.04 8.32 -9.61
CA ASP A 37 -13.49 8.48 -9.78
C ASP A 37 -14.28 7.27 -9.25
N ARG A 38 -13.73 6.04 -9.39
CA ARG A 38 -14.26 4.83 -8.75
C ARG A 38 -14.31 4.98 -7.22
N ASP A 39 -13.21 5.42 -6.64
CA ASP A 39 -13.07 5.53 -5.19
C ASP A 39 -14.01 6.59 -4.62
N LEU A 40 -14.17 7.72 -5.33
CA LEU A 40 -15.14 8.76 -4.97
C LEU A 40 -16.60 8.28 -5.10
N ALA A 41 -16.91 7.52 -6.15
CA ALA A 41 -18.23 6.93 -6.32
C ALA A 41 -18.56 5.93 -5.19
N GLU A 42 -17.61 5.10 -4.78
CA GLU A 42 -17.81 4.15 -3.68
C GLU A 42 -17.96 4.87 -2.33
N LEU A 43 -17.17 5.91 -2.05
CA LEU A 43 -17.36 6.77 -0.86
C LEU A 43 -18.76 7.39 -0.84
N SER A 44 -19.22 7.96 -1.97
CA SER A 44 -20.55 8.57 -2.10
C SER A 44 -21.67 7.56 -1.88
N LYS A 45 -21.56 6.37 -2.50
CA LYS A 45 -22.53 5.27 -2.33
C LYS A 45 -22.66 4.81 -0.87
N LEU A 46 -21.55 4.85 -0.13
CA LEU A 46 -21.50 4.46 1.28
C LEU A 46 -21.83 5.61 2.24
N GLY A 47 -22.08 6.82 1.74
CA GLY A 47 -22.33 8.00 2.57
C GLY A 47 -21.13 8.43 3.42
N LEU A 48 -19.91 8.14 2.96
CA LEU A 48 -18.68 8.41 3.70
C LEU A 48 -18.00 9.70 3.20
N LYS A 49 -17.41 10.43 4.14
CA LYS A 49 -16.56 11.58 3.86
C LYS A 49 -15.09 11.17 3.96
N LEU A 50 -14.34 11.32 2.88
CA LEU A 50 -12.90 11.05 2.91
C LEU A 50 -12.21 12.06 3.83
N ALA A 51 -11.61 11.56 4.91
CA ALA A 51 -10.85 12.37 5.86
C ALA A 51 -9.35 12.33 5.53
N PHE A 52 -8.85 11.17 5.11
CA PHE A 52 -7.44 10.95 4.83
C PHE A 52 -7.21 10.03 3.62
N THR A 53 -6.11 10.29 2.89
CA THR A 53 -5.36 9.28 2.15
C THR A 53 -4.18 8.85 2.99
N LEU A 54 -3.74 7.59 2.86
CA LEU A 54 -2.66 7.00 3.66
C LEU A 54 -1.84 6.05 2.78
N ASP A 55 -0.66 6.46 2.35
CA ASP A 55 0.21 5.58 1.56
C ASP A 55 1.11 4.73 2.47
N THR A 56 1.33 3.46 2.11
CA THR A 56 2.25 2.56 2.81
C THR A 56 3.71 2.92 2.54
N HIS A 57 4.01 3.40 1.35
CA HIS A 57 5.35 3.77 0.90
C HIS A 57 5.29 4.64 -0.36
N ILE A 58 6.41 5.09 -0.87
CA ILE A 58 6.50 5.73 -2.19
C ILE A 58 6.42 4.66 -3.27
N HIS A 59 5.28 4.56 -3.96
CA HIS A 59 5.02 3.55 -5.00
C HIS A 59 5.83 3.78 -6.27
N ALA A 60 6.28 2.68 -6.90
CA ALA A 60 7.04 2.67 -8.15
C ALA A 60 6.24 2.22 -9.38
N ASP A 61 5.06 1.65 -9.16
CA ASP A 61 4.22 0.99 -10.15
C ASP A 61 3.00 1.81 -10.59
N HIS A 62 2.60 2.81 -9.79
CA HIS A 62 1.48 3.72 -10.07
C HIS A 62 1.71 5.11 -9.46
N ILE A 63 0.89 6.07 -9.87
CA ILE A 63 0.80 7.40 -9.23
C ILE A 63 -0.27 7.33 -8.14
N THR A 64 0.06 7.75 -6.91
CA THR A 64 -0.92 7.88 -5.83
C THR A 64 -1.98 8.93 -6.15
N ALA A 65 -3.23 8.67 -5.77
CA ALA A 65 -4.32 9.65 -5.93
C ALA A 65 -4.35 10.73 -4.83
N ALA A 66 -3.39 10.73 -3.90
CA ALA A 66 -3.46 11.54 -2.68
C ALA A 66 -3.72 13.03 -2.97
N LEU A 67 -2.96 13.65 -3.87
CA LEU A 67 -3.12 15.06 -4.22
C LEU A 67 -4.44 15.34 -4.96
N GLU A 68 -4.84 14.46 -5.87
CA GLU A 68 -6.09 14.61 -6.64
C GLU A 68 -7.31 14.46 -5.73
N LEU A 69 -7.32 13.48 -4.84
CA LEU A 69 -8.36 13.31 -3.83
C LEU A 69 -8.45 14.50 -2.89
N ARG A 70 -7.29 15.07 -2.45
CA ARG A 70 -7.28 16.30 -1.66
C ARG A 70 -7.95 17.45 -2.40
N LYS A 71 -7.65 17.67 -3.69
CA LYS A 71 -8.27 18.72 -4.51
C LYS A 71 -9.78 18.57 -4.61
N LYS A 72 -10.26 17.33 -4.79
CA LYS A 72 -11.68 17.02 -4.98
C LYS A 72 -12.50 17.01 -3.68
N THR A 73 -11.90 16.62 -2.55
CA THR A 73 -12.64 16.36 -1.29
C THR A 73 -12.22 17.22 -0.12
N GLY A 74 -11.06 17.86 -0.17
CA GLY A 74 -10.44 18.56 0.95
C GLY A 74 -9.87 17.61 2.02
N CYS A 75 -9.67 16.31 1.72
CA CYS A 75 -9.05 15.37 2.64
C CYS A 75 -7.60 15.76 2.94
N ARG A 76 -7.07 15.23 4.04
CA ARG A 76 -5.67 15.38 4.42
C ARG A 76 -4.85 14.20 3.88
N ILE A 77 -3.58 14.43 3.63
CA ILE A 77 -2.63 13.41 3.19
C ILE A 77 -1.82 12.95 4.40
N ALA A 78 -1.85 11.65 4.68
CA ALA A 78 -1.00 10.98 5.65
C ALA A 78 -0.02 10.04 4.92
N GLY A 79 1.18 9.90 5.44
CA GLY A 79 2.20 9.02 4.89
C GLY A 79 3.44 8.97 5.77
N PRO A 80 4.41 8.08 5.50
CA PRO A 80 5.59 7.91 6.33
C PRO A 80 6.34 9.21 6.60
N ALA A 81 6.57 9.57 7.87
CA ALA A 81 7.27 10.79 8.27
C ALA A 81 8.72 10.81 7.77
N ILE A 82 9.34 9.64 7.64
CA ILE A 82 10.72 9.47 7.17
C ILE A 82 10.92 9.95 5.73
N ASP A 83 9.89 9.88 4.88
CA ASP A 83 9.94 10.30 3.48
C ASP A 83 9.97 11.82 3.31
N LYS A 84 9.59 12.58 4.35
CA LYS A 84 9.62 14.06 4.39
C LYS A 84 8.95 14.72 3.17
N LEU A 85 7.83 14.14 2.70
CA LEU A 85 7.14 14.66 1.53
C LEU A 85 6.54 16.04 1.83
N PRO A 86 6.70 17.04 0.93
CA PRO A 86 6.30 18.43 1.18
C PRO A 86 4.77 18.62 1.25
N CYS A 87 4.03 17.65 0.78
CA CYS A 87 2.57 17.66 0.68
C CYS A 87 1.87 16.84 1.78
N THR A 88 2.61 16.16 2.64
CA THR A 88 2.06 15.37 3.75
C THR A 88 1.59 16.29 4.89
N ASP A 89 0.32 16.14 5.29
CA ASP A 89 -0.24 16.88 6.43
C ASP A 89 0.02 16.16 7.75
N ILE A 90 0.12 14.83 7.71
CA ILE A 90 0.39 13.99 8.88
C ILE A 90 1.50 13.00 8.54
N GLY A 91 2.65 13.17 9.20
CA GLY A 91 3.73 12.19 9.19
C GLY A 91 3.39 11.00 10.09
N ILE A 92 3.44 9.80 9.52
CA ILE A 92 3.22 8.55 10.26
C ILE A 92 4.55 8.10 10.87
N GLU A 93 4.52 7.79 12.17
CA GLU A 93 5.67 7.31 12.93
C GLU A 93 5.35 5.98 13.60
N GLU A 94 6.36 5.10 13.75
CA GLU A 94 6.18 3.83 14.44
C GLU A 94 5.79 4.05 15.91
N GLY A 95 4.81 3.29 16.38
CA GLY A 95 4.34 3.37 17.77
C GLY A 95 3.44 4.57 18.07
N VAL A 96 3.21 5.48 17.12
CA VAL A 96 2.26 6.58 17.27
C VAL A 96 0.95 6.20 16.58
N PRO A 97 -0.17 5.96 17.32
CA PRO A 97 -1.43 5.58 16.71
C PRO A 97 -1.96 6.65 15.74
N PHE A 98 -2.46 6.20 14.57
CA PHE A 98 -3.16 7.04 13.61
C PHE A 98 -4.66 6.75 13.67
N THR A 99 -5.50 7.77 13.83
CA THR A 99 -6.94 7.58 14.04
C THR A 99 -7.78 8.26 12.97
N VAL A 100 -8.88 7.57 12.54
CA VAL A 100 -9.90 8.09 11.64
C VAL A 100 -11.27 7.77 12.24
N GLY A 101 -11.94 8.78 12.81
CA GLY A 101 -13.10 8.54 13.65
C GLY A 101 -12.75 7.64 14.85
N SER A 102 -13.41 6.50 14.97
CA SER A 102 -13.09 5.46 15.98
C SER A 102 -12.13 4.37 15.48
N LEU A 103 -11.66 4.45 14.23
CA LEU A 103 -10.69 3.51 13.69
C LEU A 103 -9.28 3.88 14.16
N ASN A 104 -8.64 2.96 14.89
CA ASN A 104 -7.32 3.21 15.48
C ASN A 104 -6.29 2.29 14.84
N PHE A 105 -5.46 2.85 13.98
CA PHE A 105 -4.36 2.16 13.29
C PHE A 105 -3.10 2.18 14.13
N THR A 106 -2.43 1.03 14.18
CA THR A 106 -1.07 0.90 14.72
C THR A 106 -0.09 0.84 13.54
N PRO A 107 0.68 1.92 13.27
CA PRO A 107 1.71 1.89 12.24
C PRO A 107 2.90 1.03 12.68
N ILE A 108 3.39 0.19 11.77
CA ILE A 108 4.55 -0.68 11.97
C ILE A 108 5.55 -0.33 10.87
N HIS A 109 6.69 0.22 11.21
CA HIS A 109 7.77 0.49 10.25
C HIS A 109 8.35 -0.84 9.77
N THR A 110 8.26 -1.09 8.47
CA THR A 110 8.64 -2.35 7.82
C THR A 110 9.58 -2.11 6.64
N PRO A 111 10.79 -1.54 6.90
CA PRO A 111 11.75 -1.27 5.85
C PRO A 111 12.20 -2.53 5.13
N GLY A 112 12.64 -2.36 3.89
CA GLY A 112 13.27 -3.42 3.10
C GLY A 112 12.76 -3.52 1.68
N HIS A 113 11.46 -3.37 1.38
CA HIS A 113 10.99 -3.08 0.02
C HIS A 113 11.39 -1.65 -0.38
N THR A 114 11.07 -0.68 0.47
CA THR A 114 11.66 0.66 0.51
C THR A 114 12.12 0.96 1.93
N ASP A 115 12.95 1.98 2.13
CA ASP A 115 13.42 2.40 3.45
C ASP A 115 12.31 3.08 4.29
N GLY A 116 11.35 3.73 3.62
CA GLY A 116 10.22 4.43 4.26
C GLY A 116 8.94 3.59 4.38
N HIS A 117 8.98 2.27 4.15
CA HIS A 117 7.77 1.44 4.12
C HIS A 117 7.12 1.25 5.50
N PHE A 118 5.78 1.38 5.56
CA PHE A 118 4.97 1.07 6.73
C PHE A 118 3.85 0.07 6.41
N ALA A 119 3.61 -0.86 7.32
CA ALA A 119 2.38 -1.63 7.39
C ALA A 119 1.45 -1.02 8.44
N TYR A 120 0.14 -1.20 8.28
CA TYR A 120 -0.87 -0.64 9.18
C TYR A 120 -1.75 -1.75 9.77
N LEU A 121 -1.73 -1.91 11.09
CA LEU A 121 -2.58 -2.85 11.80
C LEU A 121 -3.84 -2.14 12.31
N LEU A 122 -5.01 -2.69 12.00
CA LEU A 122 -6.31 -2.24 12.51
C LEU A 122 -7.10 -3.43 13.06
N GLY A 123 -7.12 -3.58 14.38
CA GLY A 123 -7.75 -4.72 15.02
C GLY A 123 -7.11 -6.04 14.59
N ASP A 124 -7.87 -6.87 13.87
CA ASP A 124 -7.46 -8.16 13.34
C ASP A 124 -6.93 -8.11 11.89
N ARG A 125 -6.72 -6.92 11.31
CA ARG A 125 -6.36 -6.71 9.90
C ARG A 125 -5.04 -5.97 9.77
N LEU A 126 -4.11 -6.58 9.04
CA LEU A 126 -2.84 -6.00 8.65
C LEU A 126 -2.88 -5.59 7.17
N PHE A 127 -2.74 -4.30 6.89
CA PHE A 127 -2.49 -3.76 5.55
C PHE A 127 -0.98 -3.72 5.36
N SER A 128 -0.46 -4.75 4.70
CA SER A 128 0.98 -5.04 4.72
C SER A 128 1.78 -4.31 3.63
N GLY A 129 1.10 -3.55 2.74
CA GLY A 129 1.75 -2.98 1.57
C GLY A 129 2.56 -4.05 0.82
N ASP A 130 3.77 -3.71 0.43
CA ASP A 130 4.68 -4.61 -0.28
C ASP A 130 5.72 -5.30 0.63
N ALA A 131 5.66 -5.09 1.95
CA ALA A 131 6.51 -5.85 2.85
C ALA A 131 6.17 -7.35 2.86
N LEU A 132 4.86 -7.69 2.90
CA LEU A 132 4.39 -9.07 2.89
C LEU A 132 3.23 -9.21 1.90
N LEU A 133 3.43 -10.00 0.85
CA LEU A 133 2.42 -10.38 -0.13
C LEU A 133 1.93 -11.81 0.13
N ILE A 134 0.82 -12.21 -0.48
CA ILE A 134 0.34 -13.58 -0.40
C ILE A 134 1.33 -14.50 -1.12
N ASP A 135 1.95 -15.42 -0.41
CA ASP A 135 3.01 -16.32 -0.89
C ASP A 135 4.20 -15.55 -1.50
N GLY A 136 4.53 -14.36 -0.96
CA GLY A 136 5.62 -13.55 -1.49
C GLY A 136 5.95 -12.34 -0.65
N CYS A 137 6.75 -11.46 -1.24
CA CYS A 137 7.09 -10.14 -0.72
C CYS A 137 7.48 -9.21 -1.87
N GLY A 138 7.52 -7.90 -1.62
CA GLY A 138 8.07 -6.92 -2.55
C GLY A 138 9.54 -7.17 -2.86
N ARG A 139 10.01 -6.62 -3.97
CA ARG A 139 11.43 -6.60 -4.35
C ARG A 139 12.23 -5.67 -3.45
N THR A 140 13.55 -5.86 -3.39
CA THR A 140 14.43 -5.11 -2.48
C THR A 140 15.61 -4.45 -3.18
N ASP A 141 15.58 -4.36 -4.50
CA ASP A 141 16.69 -3.90 -5.35
C ASP A 141 16.54 -2.45 -5.84
N PHE A 142 15.49 -1.72 -5.38
CA PHE A 142 15.23 -0.31 -5.69
C PHE A 142 14.93 0.49 -4.41
N GLN A 143 14.90 1.82 -4.52
CA GLN A 143 14.43 2.76 -3.49
C GLN A 143 15.03 2.50 -2.09
N ASN A 144 16.35 2.31 -2.01
CA ASN A 144 17.09 1.94 -0.80
C ASN A 144 16.58 0.65 -0.15
N GLY A 145 16.05 -0.28 -0.97
CA GLY A 145 15.59 -1.58 -0.50
C GLY A 145 16.73 -2.44 0.07
N SER A 146 16.39 -3.33 0.99
CA SER A 146 17.32 -4.20 1.69
C SER A 146 16.66 -5.54 2.00
N ALA A 147 17.23 -6.62 1.50
CA ALA A 147 16.74 -7.95 1.82
C ALA A 147 16.89 -8.28 3.32
N ASP A 148 17.97 -7.83 3.95
CA ASP A 148 18.17 -8.03 5.39
C ASP A 148 17.06 -7.32 6.19
N ASP A 149 16.78 -6.05 5.88
CA ASP A 149 15.75 -5.28 6.58
C ASP A 149 14.36 -5.85 6.34
N LEU A 150 14.04 -6.28 5.10
CA LEU A 150 12.75 -6.89 4.80
C LEU A 150 12.55 -8.20 5.58
N PHE A 151 13.58 -9.04 5.65
CA PHE A 151 13.52 -10.27 6.43
C PHE A 151 13.22 -9.96 7.90
N HIS A 152 13.95 -9.02 8.50
CA HIS A 152 13.73 -8.63 9.89
C HIS A 152 12.36 -7.98 10.11
N SER A 153 11.91 -7.12 9.20
CA SER A 153 10.59 -6.49 9.27
C SER A 153 9.47 -7.52 9.30
N VAL A 154 9.53 -8.51 8.42
CA VAL A 154 8.48 -9.54 8.36
C VAL A 154 8.63 -10.54 9.50
N ARG A 155 9.81 -11.10 9.73
CA ARG A 155 10.01 -12.19 10.69
C ARG A 155 9.87 -11.73 12.14
N ASN A 156 10.34 -10.53 12.47
CA ASN A 156 10.38 -10.07 13.86
C ASN A 156 9.18 -9.16 14.23
N LYS A 157 8.55 -8.50 13.23
CA LYS A 157 7.44 -7.61 13.51
C LYS A 157 6.11 -8.18 13.02
N LEU A 158 5.99 -8.53 11.73
CA LEU A 158 4.71 -8.98 11.19
C LEU A 158 4.35 -10.39 11.64
N PHE A 159 5.32 -11.32 11.64
CA PHE A 159 5.09 -12.69 12.12
C PHE A 159 5.00 -12.79 13.64
N ALA A 160 5.28 -11.73 14.40
CA ALA A 160 4.99 -11.65 15.83
C ALA A 160 3.51 -11.34 16.13
N LEU A 161 2.72 -10.93 15.14
CA LEU A 161 1.28 -10.73 15.27
C LEU A 161 0.57 -12.08 15.48
N PRO A 162 -0.65 -12.07 16.06
CA PRO A 162 -1.47 -13.27 16.20
C PRO A 162 -1.63 -14.03 14.87
N ASP A 163 -1.64 -15.34 14.91
CA ASP A 163 -1.68 -16.22 13.73
C ASP A 163 -2.95 -16.04 12.89
N ASP A 164 -4.05 -15.64 13.49
CA ASP A 164 -5.34 -15.36 12.85
C ASP A 164 -5.45 -13.94 12.28
N THR A 165 -4.43 -13.09 12.44
CA THR A 165 -4.39 -11.76 11.84
C THR A 165 -4.49 -11.89 10.32
N LEU A 166 -5.48 -11.21 9.74
CA LEU A 166 -5.72 -11.17 8.29
C LEU A 166 -4.69 -10.29 7.61
N VAL A 167 -4.04 -10.78 6.56
CA VAL A 167 -3.05 -10.05 5.77
C VAL A 167 -3.67 -9.56 4.47
N TYR A 168 -3.72 -8.25 4.30
CA TYR A 168 -4.20 -7.53 3.12
C TYR A 168 -3.00 -6.87 2.42
N PRO A 169 -2.50 -7.45 1.31
CA PRO A 169 -1.28 -6.98 0.65
C PRO A 169 -1.52 -5.76 -0.25
N GLY A 170 -0.44 -5.04 -0.62
CA GLY A 170 -0.48 -3.98 -1.64
C GLY A 170 -0.83 -4.53 -3.03
N HIS A 171 -0.34 -5.73 -3.36
CA HIS A 171 -0.52 -6.36 -4.67
C HIS A 171 -0.87 -7.84 -4.58
N ASP A 172 -1.63 -8.34 -5.56
CA ASP A 172 -1.67 -9.76 -5.89
C ASP A 172 -1.96 -9.98 -7.40
N TYR A 173 -1.05 -10.67 -8.05
CA TYR A 173 -1.11 -10.92 -9.50
C TYR A 173 -1.94 -12.16 -9.88
N SER A 174 -2.47 -12.87 -8.88
CA SER A 174 -3.30 -14.08 -9.04
C SER A 174 -4.76 -13.86 -8.63
N GLY A 175 -5.13 -12.63 -8.25
CA GLY A 175 -6.49 -12.26 -7.87
C GLY A 175 -6.90 -12.74 -6.46
N ARG A 176 -5.94 -13.13 -5.63
CA ARG A 176 -6.20 -13.50 -4.23
C ARG A 176 -6.34 -12.22 -3.40
N ARG A 177 -7.20 -12.25 -2.41
CA ARG A 177 -7.60 -11.03 -1.70
C ARG A 177 -7.04 -10.90 -0.29
N VAL A 178 -6.81 -12.03 0.37
CA VAL A 178 -6.45 -12.07 1.79
C VAL A 178 -5.69 -13.36 2.10
N SER A 179 -4.77 -13.26 3.05
CA SER A 179 -4.10 -14.39 3.71
C SER A 179 -4.19 -14.24 5.21
N THR A 180 -3.49 -15.05 5.98
CA THR A 180 -3.29 -14.89 7.42
C THR A 180 -1.82 -14.97 7.79
N ILE A 181 -1.44 -14.45 8.95
CA ILE A 181 -0.07 -14.59 9.47
C ILE A 181 0.32 -16.07 9.55
N ALA A 182 -0.57 -16.95 10.05
CA ALA A 182 -0.30 -18.39 10.09
C ALA A 182 -0.02 -18.99 8.71
N GLN A 183 -0.81 -18.61 7.71
CA GLN A 183 -0.63 -19.10 6.34
C GLN A 183 0.71 -18.65 5.76
N GLU A 184 1.08 -17.39 5.92
CA GLU A 184 2.35 -16.87 5.41
C GLU A 184 3.55 -17.46 6.15
N LYS A 185 3.48 -17.64 7.47
CA LYS A 185 4.49 -18.39 8.24
C LYS A 185 4.72 -19.79 7.67
N GLN A 186 3.64 -20.50 7.37
CA GLN A 186 3.71 -21.91 6.96
C GLN A 186 4.16 -22.08 5.51
N ARG A 187 3.61 -21.29 4.58
CA ARG A 187 3.69 -21.58 3.13
C ARG A 187 4.41 -20.54 2.29
N ASN A 188 4.74 -19.35 2.84
CA ASN A 188 5.40 -18.33 2.04
C ASN A 188 6.76 -18.85 1.54
N PRO A 189 6.97 -18.98 0.21
CA PRO A 189 8.17 -19.61 -0.34
C PRO A 189 9.43 -18.76 -0.17
N ARG A 190 9.28 -17.49 0.22
CA ARG A 190 10.42 -16.58 0.45
C ARG A 190 10.66 -16.33 1.92
N LEU A 191 9.61 -16.13 2.72
CA LEU A 191 9.68 -15.65 4.10
C LEU A 191 9.15 -16.63 5.14
N GLY A 192 8.58 -17.78 4.73
CA GLY A 192 8.03 -18.78 5.65
C GLY A 192 9.06 -19.23 6.71
N GLU A 193 8.58 -19.76 7.84
CA GLU A 193 9.43 -20.07 9.01
C GLU A 193 10.59 -21.01 8.71
N ALA A 194 10.46 -21.89 7.70
CA ALA A 194 11.52 -22.78 7.26
C ALA A 194 12.67 -22.09 6.50
N ILE A 195 12.48 -20.84 6.08
CA ILE A 195 13.46 -20.08 5.30
C ILE A 195 14.40 -19.32 6.24
N THR A 196 15.71 -19.58 6.15
CA THR A 196 16.71 -18.79 6.88
C THR A 196 16.96 -17.44 6.21
N GLN A 197 17.57 -16.51 6.92
CA GLN A 197 17.91 -15.19 6.39
C GLN A 197 18.84 -15.29 5.18
N GLU A 198 19.86 -16.16 5.26
CA GLU A 198 20.81 -16.42 4.17
C GLU A 198 20.05 -16.93 2.92
N ARG A 199 19.14 -17.90 3.13
CA ARG A 199 18.35 -18.44 2.03
C ARG A 199 17.42 -17.40 1.42
N PHE A 200 16.82 -16.54 2.24
CA PHE A 200 16.01 -15.41 1.75
C PHE A 200 16.84 -14.47 0.88
N LYS A 201 18.05 -14.09 1.32
CA LYS A 201 18.96 -13.21 0.54
C LYS A 201 19.32 -13.83 -0.81
N GLU A 202 19.63 -15.13 -0.84
CA GLU A 202 19.90 -15.88 -2.08
C GLU A 202 18.68 -15.84 -3.02
N ILE A 203 17.48 -16.08 -2.48
CA ILE A 203 16.22 -16.02 -3.25
C ILE A 203 16.05 -14.62 -3.85
N MET A 204 16.19 -13.57 -3.03
CA MET A 204 16.01 -12.19 -3.48
C MET A 204 17.06 -11.78 -4.51
N ALA A 205 18.32 -12.16 -4.33
CA ALA A 205 19.39 -11.91 -5.29
C ALA A 205 19.21 -12.67 -6.62
N GLY A 206 18.52 -13.81 -6.59
CA GLY A 206 18.19 -14.62 -7.76
C GLY A 206 16.94 -14.17 -8.52
N LEU A 207 16.21 -13.18 -8.04
CA LEU A 207 15.02 -12.67 -8.71
C LEU A 207 15.38 -11.87 -9.96
N ASN A 208 15.22 -12.49 -11.14
CA ASN A 208 15.38 -11.81 -12.43
C ASN A 208 14.09 -11.07 -12.82
N LEU A 209 13.68 -10.10 -12.01
CA LEU A 209 12.50 -9.29 -12.29
C LEU A 209 12.86 -8.19 -13.32
N PRO A 210 11.99 -7.90 -14.28
CA PRO A 210 12.22 -6.80 -15.22
C PRO A 210 12.30 -5.46 -14.48
N TYR A 211 12.95 -4.48 -15.11
CA TYR A 211 12.93 -3.10 -14.62
C TYR A 211 11.47 -2.63 -14.48
N PRO A 212 11.08 -2.01 -13.35
CA PRO A 212 9.70 -1.58 -13.17
C PRO A 212 9.35 -0.51 -14.21
N LYS A 213 8.35 -0.80 -15.06
CA LYS A 213 8.04 0.00 -16.25
C LYS A 213 7.74 1.48 -15.98
N PHE A 214 7.26 1.80 -14.79
CA PHE A 214 6.79 3.15 -14.48
C PHE A 214 7.60 3.85 -13.37
N ILE A 215 8.63 3.22 -12.81
CA ILE A 215 9.40 3.72 -11.66
C ILE A 215 10.01 5.12 -11.90
N ASP A 216 10.52 5.38 -13.10
CA ASP A 216 11.17 6.65 -13.46
C ASP A 216 10.18 7.83 -13.47
N HIS A 217 8.90 7.54 -13.53
CA HIS A 217 7.79 8.50 -13.52
C HIS A 217 7.05 8.50 -12.17
N ALA A 218 6.77 7.30 -11.64
CA ALA A 218 6.00 7.16 -10.42
C ALA A 218 6.75 7.69 -9.20
N VAL A 219 8.00 7.30 -9.00
CA VAL A 219 8.76 7.73 -7.81
C VAL A 219 8.92 9.26 -7.72
N PRO A 220 9.34 9.99 -8.78
CA PRO A 220 9.35 11.46 -8.75
C PRO A 220 7.96 12.08 -8.52
N GLY A 221 6.93 11.55 -9.17
CA GLY A 221 5.54 12.02 -9.02
C GLY A 221 5.01 11.81 -7.60
N ASN A 222 5.25 10.64 -7.03
CA ASN A 222 4.79 10.29 -5.68
C ASN A 222 5.59 11.01 -4.57
N ARG A 223 6.85 11.39 -4.83
CA ARG A 223 7.58 12.33 -3.96
C ARG A 223 6.93 13.72 -3.89
N GLN A 224 5.98 14.00 -4.77
CA GLN A 224 5.12 15.18 -4.78
C GLN A 224 3.65 14.82 -4.53
N CYS A 225 3.39 13.70 -3.83
CA CYS A 225 2.06 13.17 -3.48
C CYS A 225 1.12 12.91 -4.69
N GLY A 226 1.67 12.49 -5.80
CA GLY A 226 0.87 12.07 -6.95
C GLY A 226 0.75 13.14 -8.05
N VAL A 227 1.83 13.87 -8.33
CA VAL A 227 1.90 14.73 -9.52
C VAL A 227 2.21 13.87 -10.74
N CYS A 228 1.30 13.86 -11.71
CA CYS A 228 1.53 13.20 -12.99
C CYS A 228 2.56 13.97 -13.81
N PRO A 229 3.61 13.31 -14.36
CA PRO A 229 4.57 13.93 -15.26
C PRO A 229 3.88 14.46 -16.52
N ALA A 230 4.30 15.64 -17.00
CA ALA A 230 3.70 16.27 -18.17
C ALA A 230 4.16 15.64 -19.52
N ASP A 231 5.27 14.94 -19.51
CA ASP A 231 5.99 14.42 -20.69
C ASP A 231 5.80 12.91 -20.93
N LEU A 232 4.74 12.32 -20.36
CA LEU A 232 4.43 10.91 -20.53
C LEU A 232 4.13 10.57 -21.99
N THR A 233 4.74 9.49 -22.48
CA THR A 233 4.35 8.85 -23.75
C THR A 233 2.94 8.28 -23.68
N ASP A 234 2.26 8.12 -24.82
CA ASP A 234 0.87 7.65 -24.87
C ASP A 234 0.67 6.32 -24.14
N ASN A 235 1.64 5.41 -24.21
CA ASN A 235 1.60 4.13 -23.51
C ASN A 235 1.64 4.26 -21.98
N LEU A 236 2.18 5.37 -21.45
CA LEU A 236 2.32 5.62 -20.02
C LEU A 236 1.24 6.58 -19.48
N ARG A 237 0.59 7.36 -20.34
CA ARG A 237 -0.49 8.29 -19.94
C ARG A 237 -1.63 7.59 -19.21
N ARG A 238 -1.96 6.36 -19.60
CA ARG A 238 -2.99 5.54 -18.95
C ARG A 238 -2.79 5.34 -17.45
N TYR A 239 -1.58 5.51 -16.94
CA TYR A 239 -1.30 5.44 -15.49
C TYR A 239 -1.70 6.71 -14.74
N CYS A 240 -1.99 7.79 -15.47
CA CYS A 240 -2.49 9.06 -14.94
C CYS A 240 -3.94 9.36 -15.35
N GLU A 241 -4.47 8.67 -16.36
CA GLU A 241 -5.84 8.86 -16.85
C GLU A 241 -6.82 8.02 -16.02
N GLN A 242 -8.03 8.55 -15.84
CA GLN A 242 -9.09 7.79 -15.19
C GLN A 242 -9.47 6.59 -16.06
N VAL A 243 -9.51 5.41 -15.45
CA VAL A 243 -9.98 4.20 -16.13
C VAL A 243 -11.50 4.16 -16.01
N GLU A 244 -12.20 4.14 -17.16
CA GLU A 244 -13.64 3.86 -17.17
C GLU A 244 -13.88 2.45 -16.61
N HIS A 245 -14.33 2.39 -15.37
CA HIS A 245 -14.75 1.14 -14.76
C HIS A 245 -16.18 0.87 -15.23
N SER A 246 -16.35 -0.08 -16.16
CA SER A 246 -17.66 -0.66 -16.42
C SER A 246 -18.26 -1.14 -15.11
N PRO A 247 -19.51 -0.80 -14.77
CA PRO A 247 -20.14 -1.30 -13.56
C PRO A 247 -20.15 -2.82 -13.64
N GLN A 248 -19.39 -3.44 -12.75
CA GLN A 248 -19.49 -4.90 -12.57
C GLN A 248 -20.87 -5.16 -12.00
N GLY A 249 -21.73 -5.84 -12.78
CA GLY A 249 -23.06 -6.29 -12.43
C GLY A 249 -23.09 -7.28 -11.26
#